data_606eb69b181639140d75b5b4aa566987
#
_entry.id   606eb69b181639140d75b5b4aa566987
#
_cell.length_a   1.000
_cell.length_b   1.000
_cell.length_c   1.000
_cell.angle_alpha   90.00
_cell.angle_beta   90.00
_cell.angle_gamma   90.00
#
_symmetry.space_group_name_H-M   'P 1'
#
loop_
_entity.id
_entity.type
_entity.pdbx_description
1 polymer ?
#
loop_
_entity_poly.entity_id
_entity_poly.type
_entity_poly.pdbx_seq_one_letter_code
_entity_poly.pdbx_strand_id
1 'polypeptide(L)'
;MNKLPERIRIKDIARLANVSVGTVDRVLHGRSGVSEASRKRVEEILKQLDYQPNMYASALASNKKYTFACLLPKHLEGEYWTDVQKGIREAVTTYSDFNISANITHYDPYDYNSFVATSQAVIEEQPDGVMFAPTVPQYTKGFTDALNELGIPYILSLIHI
;
A
#
# COMPACT_ATOMS: atom_id res chain seq x y z
N MET A 1 -30.90 -10.40 25.55
CA MET A 1 -30.32 -9.81 24.36
C MET A 1 -28.86 -9.46 24.64
N ASN A 2 -27.93 -10.24 24.15
CA ASN A 2 -26.49 -9.96 24.33
C ASN A 2 -26.13 -8.75 23.47
N LYS A 3 -25.82 -7.62 24.10
CA LYS A 3 -25.32 -6.42 23.41
C LYS A 3 -24.04 -6.81 22.66
N LEU A 4 -24.03 -6.64 21.35
CA LEU A 4 -22.80 -6.76 20.57
C LEU A 4 -21.77 -5.78 21.14
N PRO A 5 -20.49 -6.19 21.30
CA PRO A 5 -19.46 -5.29 21.81
C PRO A 5 -19.30 -4.10 20.86
N GLU A 6 -18.98 -2.95 21.40
CA GLU A 6 -18.80 -1.67 20.68
C GLU A 6 -17.79 -1.76 19.51
N ARG A 7 -16.98 -2.82 19.49
CA ARG A 7 -16.04 -3.17 18.41
C ARG A 7 -16.04 -4.68 18.18
N ILE A 8 -16.55 -5.11 17.03
CA ILE A 8 -16.61 -6.51 16.60
C ILE A 8 -15.20 -7.00 16.31
N ARG A 9 -14.85 -8.17 16.83
CA ARG A 9 -13.55 -8.82 16.65
C ARG A 9 -13.71 -10.09 15.80
N ILE A 10 -12.61 -10.56 15.17
CA ILE A 10 -12.59 -11.82 14.39
C ILE A 10 -13.17 -13.00 15.16
N LYS A 11 -12.92 -13.09 16.48
CA LYS A 11 -13.49 -14.13 17.35
C LYS A 11 -15.01 -14.09 17.48
N ASP A 12 -15.60 -12.90 17.39
CA ASP A 12 -17.06 -12.76 17.46
C ASP A 12 -17.69 -13.23 16.14
N ILE A 13 -17.05 -12.93 15.00
CA ILE A 13 -17.44 -13.43 13.68
C ILE A 13 -17.33 -14.96 13.63
N ALA A 14 -16.22 -15.54 14.12
CA ALA A 14 -16.00 -16.97 14.20
C ALA A 14 -17.11 -17.67 15.00
N ARG A 15 -17.50 -17.11 16.13
CA ARG A 15 -18.60 -17.60 16.95
C ARG A 15 -19.94 -17.52 16.22
N LEU A 16 -20.26 -16.40 15.58
CA LEU A 16 -21.53 -16.21 14.85
C LEU A 16 -21.63 -17.11 13.62
N ALA A 17 -20.55 -17.30 12.89
CA ALA A 17 -20.48 -18.18 11.72
C ALA A 17 -20.32 -19.67 12.09
N ASN A 18 -20.13 -20.00 13.37
CA ASN A 18 -19.83 -21.33 13.87
C ASN A 18 -18.64 -21.99 13.17
N VAL A 19 -17.53 -21.26 13.10
CA VAL A 19 -16.26 -21.70 12.51
C VAL A 19 -15.08 -21.34 13.41
N SER A 20 -13.88 -21.83 13.09
CA SER A 20 -12.67 -21.42 13.81
C SER A 20 -12.24 -19.99 13.43
N VAL A 21 -11.50 -19.31 14.32
CA VAL A 21 -10.88 -18.00 14.04
C VAL A 21 -9.97 -18.08 12.80
N GLY A 22 -9.21 -19.18 12.65
CA GLY A 22 -8.36 -19.41 11.48
C GLY A 22 -9.16 -19.57 10.18
N THR A 23 -10.42 -20.04 10.23
CA THR A 23 -11.31 -20.09 9.07
C THR A 23 -11.74 -18.69 8.66
N VAL A 24 -12.09 -17.83 9.63
CA VAL A 24 -12.44 -16.43 9.36
C VAL A 24 -11.24 -15.69 8.77
N ASP A 25 -10.04 -15.88 9.33
CA ASP A 25 -8.81 -15.26 8.80
C ASP A 25 -8.54 -15.67 7.34
N ARG A 26 -8.70 -16.97 7.01
CA ARG A 26 -8.53 -17.41 5.62
C ARG A 26 -9.55 -16.80 4.66
N VAL A 27 -10.80 -16.63 5.10
CA VAL A 27 -11.85 -15.99 4.28
C VAL A 27 -11.53 -14.52 4.06
N LEU A 28 -11.18 -13.80 5.12
CA LEU A 28 -10.82 -12.37 5.04
C LEU A 28 -9.65 -12.09 4.10
N HIS A 29 -8.69 -13.01 4.02
CA HIS A 29 -7.49 -12.86 3.18
C HIS A 29 -7.56 -13.67 1.87
N GLY A 30 -8.72 -14.18 1.48
CA GLY A 30 -8.91 -14.91 0.23
C GLY A 30 -8.11 -16.22 0.10
N ARG A 31 -7.62 -16.76 1.23
CA ARG A 31 -6.77 -17.97 1.23
C ARG A 31 -7.60 -19.22 0.96
N SER A 32 -6.94 -20.25 0.40
CA SER A 32 -7.51 -21.58 0.16
C SER A 32 -7.69 -22.39 1.46
N GLY A 33 -8.34 -23.56 1.35
CA GLY A 33 -8.52 -24.48 2.50
C GLY A 33 -9.75 -24.17 3.36
N VAL A 34 -10.74 -23.48 2.82
CA VAL A 34 -12.04 -23.25 3.45
C VAL A 34 -13.13 -23.85 2.56
N SER A 35 -14.07 -24.61 3.13
CA SER A 35 -15.21 -25.13 2.39
C SER A 35 -16.11 -23.98 1.92
N GLU A 36 -16.76 -24.16 0.76
CA GLU A 36 -17.66 -23.15 0.18
C GLU A 36 -18.78 -22.76 1.15
N ALA A 37 -19.35 -23.74 1.85
CA ALA A 37 -20.37 -23.50 2.85
C ALA A 37 -19.89 -22.66 4.04
N SER A 38 -18.65 -22.85 4.49
CA SER A 38 -18.06 -22.05 5.57
C SER A 38 -17.69 -20.65 5.10
N ARG A 39 -17.16 -20.51 3.88
CA ARG A 39 -16.86 -19.23 3.24
C ARG A 39 -18.12 -18.36 3.17
N LYS A 40 -19.21 -18.90 2.59
CA LYS A 40 -20.46 -18.19 2.42
C LYS A 40 -21.05 -17.71 3.74
N ARG A 41 -21.05 -18.57 4.79
CA ARG A 41 -21.51 -18.17 6.12
C ARG A 41 -20.70 -17.01 6.72
N VAL A 42 -19.38 -17.06 6.58
CA VAL A 42 -18.50 -16.00 7.09
C VAL A 42 -18.77 -14.70 6.32
N GLU A 43 -18.86 -14.73 4.99
CA GLU A 43 -19.14 -13.57 4.15
C GLU A 43 -20.50 -12.93 4.46
N GLU A 44 -21.53 -13.74 4.71
CA GLU A 44 -22.85 -13.26 5.13
C GLU A 44 -22.78 -12.52 6.47
N ILE A 45 -22.06 -13.07 7.46
CA ILE A 45 -21.88 -12.41 8.78
C ILE A 45 -21.07 -11.12 8.65
N LEU A 46 -19.99 -11.12 7.87
CA LEU A 46 -19.18 -9.91 7.61
C LEU A 46 -20.04 -8.80 7.01
N LYS A 47 -20.89 -9.14 6.04
CA LYS A 47 -21.82 -8.21 5.40
C LYS A 47 -22.90 -7.68 6.36
N GLN A 48 -23.50 -8.57 7.16
CA GLN A 48 -24.53 -8.19 8.12
C GLN A 48 -24.02 -7.25 9.23
N LEU A 49 -22.75 -7.41 9.60
CA LEU A 49 -22.12 -6.63 10.66
C LEU A 49 -21.38 -5.40 10.14
N ASP A 50 -21.38 -5.15 8.83
CA ASP A 50 -20.56 -4.13 8.18
C ASP A 50 -19.11 -4.15 8.72
N TYR A 51 -18.54 -5.37 8.83
CA TYR A 51 -17.25 -5.56 9.46
C TYR A 51 -16.13 -5.04 8.60
N GLN A 52 -15.41 -4.08 9.15
CA GLN A 52 -14.15 -3.60 8.55
C GLN A 52 -12.95 -4.16 9.32
N PRO A 53 -12.02 -4.85 8.64
CA PRO A 53 -10.79 -5.33 9.26
C PRO A 53 -10.04 -4.18 9.92
N ASN A 54 -9.57 -4.41 11.14
CA ASN A 54 -8.70 -3.44 11.78
C ASN A 54 -7.30 -3.52 11.16
N MET A 55 -7.00 -2.59 10.27
CA MET A 55 -5.72 -2.51 9.58
C MET A 55 -4.53 -2.42 10.53
N TYR A 56 -4.68 -1.70 11.66
CA TYR A 56 -3.65 -1.62 12.71
C TYR A 56 -3.35 -2.97 13.33
N ALA A 57 -4.39 -3.72 13.73
CA ALA A 57 -4.20 -5.05 14.30
C ALA A 57 -3.62 -6.05 13.29
N SER A 58 -3.99 -5.92 12.02
CA SER A 58 -3.46 -6.75 10.93
C SER A 58 -1.99 -6.44 10.64
N ALA A 59 -1.62 -5.16 10.59
CA ALA A 59 -0.25 -4.72 10.36
C ALA A 59 0.68 -5.17 11.51
N LEU A 60 0.27 -4.97 12.76
CA LEU A 60 0.99 -5.43 13.94
C LEU A 60 1.17 -6.96 13.98
N ALA A 61 0.18 -7.72 13.49
CA ALA A 61 0.25 -9.18 13.46
C ALA A 61 1.10 -9.72 12.28
N SER A 62 1.17 -9.00 11.16
CA SER A 62 1.82 -9.49 9.93
C SER A 62 3.33 -9.39 9.97
N ASN A 63 3.90 -8.48 10.78
CA ASN A 63 5.34 -8.15 10.83
C ASN A 63 5.96 -7.88 9.43
N LYS A 64 5.10 -7.63 8.42
CA LYS A 64 5.54 -7.36 7.04
C LYS A 64 6.10 -5.94 6.97
N LYS A 65 7.27 -5.80 6.36
CA LYS A 65 7.84 -4.49 6.03
C LYS A 65 7.40 -4.10 4.63
N TYR A 66 7.10 -2.81 4.46
CA TYR A 66 6.76 -2.23 3.16
C TYR A 66 7.78 -1.15 2.83
N THR A 67 8.37 -1.27 1.66
CA THR A 67 9.32 -0.27 1.15
C THR A 67 8.75 0.38 -0.09
N PHE A 68 8.58 1.70 -0.03
CA PHE A 68 8.14 2.50 -1.16
C PHE A 68 9.31 3.27 -1.75
N ALA A 69 9.37 3.37 -3.07
CA ALA A 69 10.30 4.24 -3.76
C ALA A 69 9.57 5.51 -4.20
N CYS A 70 10.17 6.67 -3.92
CA CYS A 70 9.63 7.96 -4.31
C CYS A 70 10.62 8.66 -5.23
N LEU A 71 10.28 8.79 -6.53
CA LEU A 71 11.13 9.40 -7.53
C LEU A 71 10.65 10.82 -7.82
N LEU A 72 11.41 11.81 -7.38
CA LEU A 72 11.11 13.23 -7.48
C LEU A 72 12.14 13.96 -8.38
N PRO A 73 11.76 15.06 -9.04
CA PRO A 73 12.74 15.90 -9.71
C PRO A 73 13.65 16.59 -8.67
N LYS A 74 14.90 16.84 -9.03
CA LYS A 74 15.79 17.73 -8.27
C LYS A 74 15.14 19.09 -8.14
N HIS A 75 15.22 19.68 -6.96
CA HIS A 75 14.58 20.95 -6.63
C HIS A 75 15.41 21.71 -5.59
N LEU A 76 15.19 23.00 -5.51
CA LEU A 76 15.75 23.87 -4.49
C LEU A 76 14.81 23.96 -3.28
N GLU A 77 15.38 24.35 -2.15
CA GLU A 77 14.60 24.61 -0.94
C GLU A 77 13.58 25.72 -1.18
N GLY A 78 12.33 25.51 -0.77
CA GLY A 78 11.22 26.42 -0.98
C GLY A 78 10.44 26.22 -2.28
N GLU A 79 10.89 25.34 -3.17
CA GLU A 79 10.09 24.94 -4.33
C GLU A 79 9.02 23.92 -3.95
N TYR A 80 8.02 23.74 -4.80
CA TYR A 80 6.88 22.83 -4.59
C TYR A 80 7.30 21.43 -4.12
N TRP A 81 8.35 20.86 -4.70
CA TRP A 81 8.80 19.50 -4.37
C TRP A 81 9.40 19.38 -2.98
N THR A 82 9.83 20.48 -2.36
CA THR A 82 10.25 20.52 -0.95
C THR A 82 9.09 20.09 -0.04
N ASP A 83 7.89 20.66 -0.27
CA ASP A 83 6.71 20.33 0.54
C ASP A 83 6.23 18.90 0.28
N VAL A 84 6.27 18.43 -0.97
CA VAL A 84 5.98 17.02 -1.30
C VAL A 84 6.92 16.07 -0.56
N GLN A 85 8.22 16.32 -0.61
CA GLN A 85 9.22 15.53 0.11
C GLN A 85 9.00 15.54 1.62
N LYS A 86 8.66 16.69 2.18
CA LYS A 86 8.33 16.83 3.60
C LYS A 86 7.09 16.00 3.95
N GLY A 87 6.02 16.08 3.15
CA GLY A 87 4.81 15.28 3.34
C GLY A 87 5.07 13.77 3.30
N ILE A 88 5.94 13.29 2.39
CA ILE A 88 6.35 11.88 2.36
C ILE A 88 7.03 11.47 3.66
N ARG A 89 7.96 12.28 4.18
CA ARG A 89 8.68 12.00 5.44
C ARG A 89 7.73 12.01 6.65
N GLU A 90 6.80 12.95 6.69
CA GLU A 90 5.76 13.02 7.73
C GLU A 90 4.83 11.80 7.68
N ALA A 91 4.43 11.36 6.49
CA ALA A 91 3.63 10.16 6.32
C ALA A 91 4.37 8.91 6.82
N VAL A 92 5.64 8.72 6.46
CA VAL A 92 6.46 7.60 6.96
C VAL A 92 6.55 7.62 8.49
N THR A 93 6.74 8.79 9.09
CA THR A 93 6.79 8.93 10.55
C THR A 93 5.44 8.60 11.20
N THR A 94 4.36 9.13 10.63
CA THR A 94 2.98 8.92 11.14
C THR A 94 2.56 7.46 11.07
N TYR A 95 2.97 6.75 10.03
CA TYR A 95 2.61 5.36 9.79
C TYR A 95 3.73 4.36 10.13
N SER A 96 4.71 4.77 10.94
CA SER A 96 5.85 3.93 11.34
C SER A 96 5.43 2.59 11.96
N ASP A 97 4.33 2.56 12.71
CA ASP A 97 3.77 1.34 13.32
C ASP A 97 3.34 0.28 12.30
N PHE A 98 3.18 0.67 11.02
CA PHE A 98 2.88 -0.25 9.92
C PHE A 98 4.13 -0.82 9.24
N ASN A 99 5.32 -0.59 9.79
CA ASN A 99 6.61 -0.98 9.21
C ASN A 99 6.79 -0.45 7.77
N ILE A 100 6.40 0.80 7.54
CA ILE A 100 6.51 1.48 6.25
C ILE A 100 7.82 2.27 6.20
N SER A 101 8.54 2.14 5.10
CA SER A 101 9.69 2.98 4.76
C SER A 101 9.53 3.57 3.35
N ALA A 102 10.16 4.72 3.10
CA ALA A 102 10.20 5.32 1.78
C ALA A 102 11.61 5.79 1.44
N ASN A 103 12.13 5.35 0.30
CA ASN A 103 13.37 5.81 -0.29
C ASN A 103 13.05 6.94 -1.28
N ILE A 104 13.58 8.14 -1.01
CA ILE A 104 13.37 9.30 -1.89
C ILE A 104 14.62 9.47 -2.74
N THR A 105 14.45 9.35 -4.06
CA THR A 105 15.51 9.49 -5.05
C THR A 105 15.17 10.66 -5.97
N HIS A 106 16.19 11.39 -6.44
CA HIS A 106 16.01 12.56 -7.26
C HIS A 106 16.67 12.38 -8.63
N TYR A 107 15.94 12.77 -9.69
CA TYR A 107 16.45 12.82 -11.05
C TYR A 107 16.56 14.28 -11.53
N ASP A 108 17.41 14.54 -12.52
CA ASP A 108 17.48 15.84 -13.16
C ASP A 108 16.29 16.00 -14.13
N PRO A 109 15.38 16.99 -13.90
CA PRO A 109 14.18 17.16 -14.73
C PRO A 109 14.47 17.56 -16.18
N TYR A 110 15.69 18.00 -16.47
CA TYR A 110 16.13 18.44 -17.80
C TYR A 110 17.00 17.40 -18.52
N ASP A 111 17.30 16.27 -17.86
CA ASP A 111 18.11 15.18 -18.42
C ASP A 111 17.35 13.86 -18.44
N TYR A 112 17.00 13.40 -19.66
CA TYR A 112 16.35 12.11 -19.88
C TYR A 112 17.17 10.93 -19.33
N ASN A 113 18.49 10.95 -19.52
CA ASN A 113 19.33 9.85 -19.04
C ASN A 113 19.36 9.78 -17.53
N SER A 114 19.28 10.92 -16.85
CA SER A 114 19.14 10.97 -15.40
C SER A 114 17.84 10.30 -14.94
N PHE A 115 16.72 10.56 -15.62
CA PHE A 115 15.44 9.91 -15.31
C PHE A 115 15.52 8.40 -15.55
N VAL A 116 16.06 7.97 -16.70
CA VAL A 116 16.19 6.54 -17.05
C VAL A 116 17.07 5.82 -16.03
N ALA A 117 18.25 6.35 -15.71
CA ALA A 117 19.17 5.71 -14.76
C ALA A 117 18.54 5.61 -13.35
N THR A 118 17.84 6.67 -12.90
CA THR A 118 17.21 6.67 -11.58
C THR A 118 16.00 5.73 -11.53
N SER A 119 15.18 5.68 -12.59
CA SER A 119 14.05 4.74 -12.68
C SER A 119 14.50 3.29 -12.73
N GLN A 120 15.61 2.99 -13.41
CA GLN A 120 16.22 1.68 -13.43
C GLN A 120 16.68 1.25 -12.01
N ALA A 121 17.36 2.13 -11.29
CA ALA A 121 17.80 1.86 -9.93
C ALA A 121 16.59 1.57 -9.01
N VAL A 122 15.49 2.32 -9.16
CA VAL A 122 14.24 2.07 -8.42
C VAL A 122 13.67 0.68 -8.72
N ILE A 123 13.70 0.24 -9.97
CA ILE A 123 13.23 -1.10 -10.36
C ILE A 123 14.11 -2.20 -9.73
N GLU A 124 15.42 -2.00 -9.70
CA GLU A 124 16.38 -2.97 -9.12
C GLU A 124 16.20 -3.14 -7.61
N GLU A 125 15.74 -2.12 -6.90
CA GLU A 125 15.40 -2.20 -5.46
C GLU A 125 14.16 -3.05 -5.17
N GLN A 126 13.33 -3.36 -6.16
CA GLN A 126 12.08 -4.13 -6.04
C GLN A 126 11.16 -3.63 -4.91
N PRO A 127 10.76 -2.35 -4.91
CA PRO A 127 9.90 -1.80 -3.87
C PRO A 127 8.49 -2.42 -3.91
N ASP A 128 7.78 -2.36 -2.78
CA ASP A 128 6.37 -2.78 -2.70
C ASP A 128 5.42 -1.80 -3.43
N GLY A 129 5.89 -0.60 -3.76
CA GLY A 129 5.16 0.38 -4.55
C GLY A 129 6.02 1.60 -4.89
N VAL A 130 5.63 2.30 -5.94
CA VAL A 130 6.37 3.47 -6.45
C VAL A 130 5.47 4.69 -6.49
N MET A 131 5.95 5.82 -5.99
CA MET A 131 5.41 7.15 -6.26
C MET A 131 6.41 7.91 -7.12
N PHE A 132 5.98 8.44 -8.25
CA PHE A 132 6.89 9.26 -9.05
C PHE A 132 6.20 10.46 -9.68
N ALA A 133 6.98 11.49 -9.90
CA ALA A 133 6.54 12.77 -10.41
C ALA A 133 7.27 13.05 -11.73
N PRO A 134 6.68 12.72 -12.88
CA PRO A 134 7.29 13.02 -14.17
C PRO A 134 7.13 14.51 -14.50
N THR A 135 8.22 15.16 -14.86
CA THR A 135 8.20 16.53 -15.40
C THR A 135 7.94 16.54 -16.91
N VAL A 136 8.26 15.43 -17.59
CA VAL A 136 8.07 15.28 -19.03
C VAL A 136 7.29 14.00 -19.32
N PRO A 137 6.07 14.09 -19.88
CA PRO A 137 5.19 12.94 -20.11
C PRO A 137 5.82 11.82 -20.95
N GLN A 138 6.71 12.15 -21.91
CA GLN A 138 7.35 11.16 -22.76
C GLN A 138 8.23 10.16 -22.00
N TYR A 139 8.74 10.54 -20.81
CA TYR A 139 9.60 9.67 -20.00
C TYR A 139 8.80 8.63 -19.23
N THR A 140 7.52 8.85 -19.06
CA THR A 140 6.66 8.05 -18.19
C THR A 140 6.42 6.64 -18.71
N LYS A 141 6.19 6.50 -20.03
CA LYS A 141 5.68 5.25 -20.62
C LYS A 141 6.61 4.06 -20.37
N GLY A 142 7.89 4.18 -20.67
CA GLY A 142 8.84 3.07 -20.47
C GLY A 142 8.94 2.61 -19.02
N PHE A 143 8.90 3.55 -18.08
CA PHE A 143 8.95 3.24 -16.66
C PHE A 143 7.65 2.58 -16.17
N THR A 144 6.48 3.08 -16.56
CA THR A 144 5.20 2.46 -16.18
C THR A 144 5.00 1.09 -16.80
N ASP A 145 5.46 0.89 -18.04
CA ASP A 145 5.42 -0.43 -18.69
C ASP A 145 6.25 -1.45 -17.88
N ALA A 146 7.48 -1.09 -17.50
CA ALA A 146 8.34 -1.94 -16.67
C ALA A 146 7.73 -2.24 -15.28
N LEU A 147 7.14 -1.23 -14.60
CA LEU A 147 6.47 -1.45 -13.32
C LEU A 147 5.26 -2.39 -13.45
N ASN A 148 4.50 -2.27 -14.54
CA ASN A 148 3.37 -3.15 -14.83
C ASN A 148 3.82 -4.60 -15.09
N GLU A 149 4.89 -4.80 -15.86
CA GLU A 149 5.46 -6.13 -16.13
C GLU A 149 5.93 -6.83 -14.84
N LEU A 150 6.47 -6.05 -13.91
CA LEU A 150 6.92 -6.56 -12.61
C LEU A 150 5.80 -6.66 -11.56
N GLY A 151 4.60 -6.18 -11.88
CA GLY A 151 3.47 -6.16 -10.94
C GLY A 151 3.67 -5.19 -9.77
N ILE A 152 4.51 -4.17 -9.91
CA ILE A 152 4.77 -3.16 -8.89
C ILE A 152 3.71 -2.05 -9.02
N PRO A 153 2.85 -1.84 -7.99
CA PRO A 153 1.85 -0.77 -8.02
C PRO A 153 2.53 0.60 -7.97
N TYR A 154 1.96 1.57 -8.67
CA TYR A 154 2.51 2.93 -8.68
C TYR A 154 1.44 4.02 -8.68
N ILE A 155 1.83 5.21 -8.24
CA ILE A 155 1.05 6.43 -8.35
C ILE A 155 1.88 7.52 -9.03
N LEU A 156 1.20 8.33 -9.83
CA LEU A 156 1.75 9.52 -10.49
C LEU A 156 1.37 10.76 -9.69
N SER A 157 2.37 11.54 -9.30
CA SER A 157 2.16 12.87 -8.73
C SER A 157 2.35 13.90 -9.84
N LEU A 158 1.29 14.58 -10.23
CA LEU A 158 1.31 15.58 -11.28
C LEU A 158 1.10 16.97 -10.67
N ILE A 159 1.88 17.95 -11.14
CA ILE A 159 1.57 19.34 -10.92
C ILE A 159 0.66 19.79 -12.06
N HIS A 160 -0.56 20.20 -11.73
CA HIS A 160 -1.36 20.98 -12.65
C HIS A 160 -0.88 22.43 -12.59
N ILE A 161 -0.17 22.85 -13.63
CA ILE A 161 0.15 24.25 -13.88
C ILE A 161 -1.00 24.88 -14.66
#